data_e2770692d6f853a8785097a8c18fdc65
#
_entry.id   e2770692d6f853a8785097a8c18fdc65
#
_cell.length_a   1.000
_cell.length_b   1.000
_cell.length_c   1.000
_cell.angle_alpha   90.00
_cell.angle_beta   90.00
_cell.angle_gamma   90.00
#
_symmetry.space_group_name_H-M   'P 1'
#
loop_
_entity.id
_entity.type
_entity.pdbx_description
1 polymer ?
#
loop_
_entity_poly.entity_id
_entity_poly.type
_entity_poly.pdbx_seq_one_letter_code
_entity_poly.pdbx_strand_id
1 'polypeptide(L)'
;MFLLIWGFISRTQKKFYADSLNEIENTLAIKQQLMEEITLWITQNQMKQAEVATVLHISRPRVSDVVNKKCSKFTIDALVNMLSRIGKPVRVMVGP
;
A
#
# COMPACT_ATOMS: atom_id res chain seq x y z
N MET A 1 4.30 2.04 16.44
CA MET A 1 5.47 1.77 16.15
C MET A 1 5.96 2.21 14.86
N PHE A 2 5.32 1.93 13.83
CA PHE A 2 5.72 2.38 12.55
C PHE A 2 5.86 3.90 12.52
N LEU A 3 4.91 4.62 13.09
CA LEU A 3 4.96 6.07 13.09
C LEU A 3 6.12 6.61 13.90
N LEU A 4 6.46 5.92 14.98
CA LEU A 4 7.58 6.34 15.79
C LEU A 4 8.87 6.21 15.03
N ILE A 5 9.04 5.13 14.32
CA ILE A 5 10.24 4.91 13.54
C ILE A 5 10.37 5.98 12.47
N TRP A 6 9.27 6.25 11.80
CA TRP A 6 9.28 7.24 10.76
C TRP A 6 9.62 8.62 11.31
N GLY A 7 9.05 8.97 12.45
CA GLY A 7 9.32 10.25 13.06
C GLY A 7 10.77 10.39 13.47
N PHE A 8 11.35 9.31 13.98
CA PHE A 8 12.74 9.34 14.37
C PHE A 8 13.64 9.57 13.17
N ILE A 9 13.38 8.85 12.10
CA ILE A 9 14.17 9.00 10.88
C ILE A 9 14.08 10.42 10.34
N SER A 10 12.90 10.97 10.26
CA SER A 10 12.75 12.27 9.69
C SER A 10 13.39 13.33 10.55
N ARG A 11 13.57 13.01 11.86
CA ARG A 11 14.19 13.94 12.70
C ARG A 11 15.66 13.93 12.58
N THR A 12 16.26 12.80 12.46
CA THR A 12 17.69 12.72 12.42
C THR A 12 18.27 13.01 11.09
N GLN A 13 17.58 12.88 10.07
CA GLN A 13 18.14 12.95 8.86
C GLN A 13 18.15 14.06 8.24
N LYS A 14 18.60 14.43 7.61
CA LYS A 14 18.61 15.50 7.15
C LYS A 14 19.35 15.67 6.22
N LYS A 15 19.37 15.47 5.35
CA LYS A 15 20.14 15.73 4.63
C LYS A 15 19.86 15.51 3.38
N PHE A 16 20.41 15.83 2.49
CA PHE A 16 20.15 15.86 1.22
C PHE A 16 20.18 14.54 0.59
N TYR A 17 21.14 13.86 0.66
CA TYR A 17 21.22 12.58 -0.01
C TYR A 17 20.21 11.64 0.57
N ALA A 18 19.82 11.89 1.80
CA ALA A 18 18.86 11.07 2.46
C ALA A 18 17.43 11.34 2.00
N ASP A 19 17.22 12.50 1.40
CA ASP A 19 15.87 12.84 0.94
C ASP A 19 15.34 11.87 -0.09
N SER A 20 16.16 11.46 -1.05
CA SER A 20 15.71 10.50 -2.05
C SER A 20 15.38 9.16 -1.44
N LEU A 21 16.20 8.70 -0.50
CA LEU A 21 15.94 7.43 0.15
C LEU A 21 14.66 7.50 0.97
N ASN A 22 14.43 8.63 1.65
CA ASN A 22 13.23 8.79 2.43
C ASN A 22 12.00 8.76 1.54
N GLU A 23 12.08 9.35 0.38
CA GLU A 23 10.96 9.34 -0.55
C GLU A 23 10.63 7.94 -1.00
N ILE A 24 11.66 7.17 -1.34
CA ILE A 24 11.46 5.80 -1.80
C ILE A 24 10.88 4.94 -0.68
N GLU A 25 11.47 5.02 0.50
CA GLU A 25 11.02 4.22 1.62
C GLU A 25 9.60 4.57 2.02
N ASN A 26 9.27 5.86 2.02
CA ASN A 26 7.94 6.28 2.39
C ASN A 26 6.90 5.77 1.39
N THR A 27 7.22 5.86 0.11
CA THR A 27 6.32 5.37 -0.92
C THR A 27 6.11 3.87 -0.81
N LEU A 28 7.19 3.12 -0.60
CA LEU A 28 7.08 1.68 -0.47
C LEU A 28 6.28 1.29 0.77
N ALA A 29 6.49 1.99 1.87
CA ALA A 29 5.76 1.71 3.09
C ALA A 29 4.27 1.91 2.90
N ILE A 30 3.89 2.98 2.21
CA ILE A 30 2.50 3.26 1.93
C ILE A 30 1.91 2.18 1.04
N LYS A 31 2.62 1.80 -0.02
CA LYS A 31 2.13 0.77 -0.92
C LYS A 31 1.94 -0.55 -0.20
N GLN A 32 2.89 -0.93 0.65
CA GLN A 32 2.79 -2.17 1.39
C GLN A 32 1.60 -2.14 2.33
N GLN A 33 1.36 -1.02 2.97
CA GLN A 33 0.25 -0.90 3.88
C GLN A 33 -1.08 -1.02 3.15
N LEU A 34 -1.19 -0.38 2.00
CA LEU A 34 -2.41 -0.47 1.21
C LEU A 34 -2.63 -1.89 0.69
N MET A 35 -1.58 -2.55 0.25
CA MET A 35 -1.68 -3.93 -0.21
C MET A 35 -2.06 -4.87 0.92
N GLU A 36 -1.56 -4.58 2.12
CA GLU A 36 -1.90 -5.39 3.27
C GLU A 36 -3.38 -5.30 3.57
N GLU A 37 -3.96 -4.11 3.47
CA GLU A 37 -5.39 -3.93 3.72
C GLU A 37 -6.22 -4.71 2.71
N ILE A 38 -5.79 -4.70 1.46
CA ILE A 38 -6.49 -5.45 0.43
C ILE A 38 -6.38 -6.95 0.72
N THR A 39 -5.19 -7.40 1.11
CA THR A 39 -4.97 -8.80 1.42
C THR A 39 -5.82 -9.25 2.61
N LEU A 40 -5.93 -8.40 3.62
CA LEU A 40 -6.77 -8.71 4.77
C LEU A 40 -8.22 -8.86 4.35
N TRP A 41 -8.69 -7.96 3.49
CA TRP A 41 -10.07 -8.05 3.00
C TRP A 41 -10.31 -9.35 2.27
N ILE A 42 -9.36 -9.77 1.45
CA ILE A 42 -9.47 -11.03 0.72
C ILE A 42 -9.55 -12.20 1.69
N THR A 43 -8.67 -12.21 2.68
CA THR A 43 -8.60 -13.29 3.65
C THR A 43 -9.85 -13.33 4.53
N GLN A 44 -10.27 -12.19 5.02
CA GLN A 44 -11.40 -12.13 5.92
C GLN A 44 -12.70 -12.55 5.24
N ASN A 45 -12.80 -12.33 3.96
CA ASN A 45 -13.99 -12.70 3.21
C ASN A 45 -13.83 -14.01 2.45
N GLN A 46 -12.71 -14.69 2.64
CA GLN A 46 -12.42 -15.97 2.03
C GLN A 46 -12.72 -15.96 0.53
N MET A 47 -12.22 -14.96 -0.14
CA MET A 47 -12.53 -14.75 -1.54
C MET A 47 -11.61 -15.53 -2.47
N LYS A 48 -12.17 -15.98 -3.57
CA LYS A 48 -11.39 -16.65 -4.59
C LYS A 48 -10.75 -15.62 -5.50
N GLN A 49 -9.66 -16.00 -6.13
CA GLN A 49 -8.91 -15.11 -6.99
C GLN A 49 -9.76 -14.48 -8.08
N ALA A 50 -10.63 -15.27 -8.69
CA ALA A 50 -11.50 -14.76 -9.76
C ALA A 50 -12.46 -13.70 -9.23
N GLU A 51 -12.97 -13.92 -8.01
CA GLU A 51 -13.90 -12.96 -7.41
C GLU A 51 -13.18 -11.64 -7.10
N VAL A 52 -11.98 -11.75 -6.57
CA VAL A 52 -11.19 -10.58 -6.24
C VAL A 52 -10.90 -9.77 -7.50
N ALA A 53 -10.52 -10.48 -8.57
CA ALA A 53 -10.19 -9.82 -9.83
C ALA A 53 -11.39 -9.03 -10.35
N THR A 54 -12.58 -9.60 -10.24
CA THR A 54 -13.79 -8.94 -10.70
C THR A 54 -14.09 -7.70 -9.86
N VAL A 55 -14.02 -7.82 -8.55
CA VAL A 55 -14.37 -6.71 -7.68
C VAL A 55 -13.35 -5.58 -7.80
N LEU A 56 -12.07 -5.91 -7.87
CA LEU A 56 -11.03 -4.90 -7.94
C LEU A 56 -10.79 -4.39 -9.36
N HIS A 57 -11.42 -5.00 -10.36
CA HIS A 57 -11.25 -4.63 -11.76
C HIS A 57 -9.79 -4.80 -12.20
N ILE A 58 -9.19 -5.90 -11.81
CA ILE A 58 -7.81 -6.20 -12.23
C ILE A 58 -7.76 -7.64 -12.72
N SER A 59 -6.68 -7.99 -13.37
CA SER A 59 -6.52 -9.35 -13.86
C SER A 59 -6.14 -10.29 -12.73
N ARG A 60 -6.34 -11.58 -12.93
CA ARG A 60 -6.01 -12.57 -11.90
C ARG A 60 -4.53 -12.56 -11.54
N PRO A 61 -3.60 -12.46 -12.51
CA PRO A 61 -2.20 -12.34 -12.15
C PRO A 61 -1.91 -11.13 -11.26
N ARG A 62 -2.68 -10.04 -11.45
CA ARG A 62 -2.50 -8.86 -10.62
C ARG A 62 -2.96 -9.09 -9.20
N VAL A 63 -3.97 -9.93 -9.01
CA VAL A 63 -4.41 -10.30 -7.66
C VAL A 63 -3.25 -10.97 -6.93
N SER A 64 -2.54 -11.85 -7.61
CA SER A 64 -1.39 -12.51 -7.03
C SER A 64 -0.30 -11.50 -6.68
N ASP A 65 -0.09 -10.52 -7.54
CA ASP A 65 0.91 -9.48 -7.29
C ASP A 65 0.57 -8.67 -6.04
N VAL A 66 -0.70 -8.40 -5.80
CA VAL A 66 -1.11 -7.67 -4.61
C VAL A 66 -0.84 -8.50 -3.37
N VAL A 67 -1.24 -9.76 -3.39
CA VAL A 67 -1.07 -10.64 -2.24
C VAL A 67 0.40 -10.85 -1.92
N ASN A 68 1.24 -10.88 -2.93
CA ASN A 68 2.67 -11.06 -2.74
C ASN A 68 3.40 -9.74 -2.55
N LYS A 69 2.66 -8.65 -2.43
CA LYS A 69 3.21 -7.33 -2.15
C LYS A 69 4.27 -6.88 -3.13
N LYS A 70 3.99 -7.06 -4.40
CA LYS A 70 4.90 -6.62 -5.44
C LYS A 70 4.64 -5.16 -5.73
N CYS A 71 5.23 -4.32 -4.91
CA CYS A 71 4.97 -2.88 -4.95
C CYS A 71 5.26 -2.22 -6.29
N SER A 72 6.24 -2.73 -7.00
CA SER A 72 6.60 -2.12 -8.28
C SER A 72 5.54 -2.29 -9.36
N LYS A 73 4.58 -3.18 -9.13
CA LYS A 73 3.54 -3.43 -10.13
C LYS A 73 2.35 -2.50 -9.99
N PHE A 74 2.29 -1.71 -8.94
CA PHE A 74 1.13 -0.86 -8.68
C PHE A 74 1.56 0.54 -8.29
N THR A 75 0.75 1.52 -8.67
CA THR A 75 0.92 2.87 -8.19
C THR A 75 0.06 3.04 -6.95
N ILE A 76 0.34 4.05 -6.16
CA ILE A 76 -0.48 4.35 -5.00
C ILE A 76 -1.90 4.65 -5.43
N ASP A 77 -2.07 5.38 -6.54
CA ASP A 77 -3.39 5.70 -7.07
C ASP A 77 -4.20 4.44 -7.35
N ALA A 78 -3.57 3.46 -7.97
CA ALA A 78 -4.26 2.21 -8.29
C ALA A 78 -4.72 1.51 -7.03
N LEU A 79 -3.88 1.48 -6.01
CA LEU A 79 -4.20 0.82 -4.75
C LEU A 79 -5.31 1.56 -4.01
N VAL A 80 -5.29 2.88 -4.04
CA VAL A 80 -6.33 3.69 -3.43
C VAL A 80 -7.66 3.40 -4.11
N ASN A 81 -7.66 3.32 -5.44
CA ASN A 81 -8.88 3.04 -6.19
C ASN A 81 -9.43 1.66 -5.86
N MET A 82 -8.55 0.67 -5.73
CA MET A 82 -8.98 -0.68 -5.38
C MET A 82 -9.61 -0.70 -3.99
N LEU A 83 -9.02 -0.02 -3.04
CA LEU A 83 -9.58 0.03 -1.69
C LEU A 83 -10.92 0.74 -1.66
N SER A 84 -11.09 1.77 -2.49
CA SER A 84 -12.37 2.45 -2.58
C SER A 84 -13.45 1.52 -3.10
N ARG A 85 -13.08 0.65 -4.05
CA ARG A 85 -14.05 -0.28 -4.62
C ARG A 85 -14.56 -1.29 -3.62
N ILE A 86 -13.78 -1.59 -2.59
CA ILE A 86 -14.22 -2.56 -1.59
C ILE A 86 -14.73 -1.87 -0.32
N GLY A 87 -15.01 -0.57 -0.43
CA GLY A 87 -15.62 0.14 0.68
C GLY A 87 -14.64 0.51 1.80
N LYS A 88 -13.36 0.56 1.49
CA LYS A 88 -12.34 0.95 2.47
C LYS A 88 -11.63 2.20 1.97
N PRO A 89 -12.24 3.36 2.09
CA PRO A 89 -11.62 4.58 1.59
C PRO A 89 -10.33 4.89 2.35
N VAL A 90 -9.38 5.42 1.61
CA VAL A 90 -8.09 5.75 2.19
C VAL A 90 -8.09 7.20 2.62
N ARG A 91 -7.64 7.44 3.84
CA ARG A 91 -7.46 8.79 4.33
C ARG A 91 -6.00 9.00 4.60
N VAL A 92 -5.52 10.17 4.26
CA VAL A 92 -4.11 10.48 4.39
C VAL A 92 -3.91 11.53 5.47
N MET A 93 -2.99 11.24 6.37
CA MET A 93 -2.60 12.20 7.38
C MET A 93 -1.11 12.39 7.23
N VAL A 94 -0.72 13.63 7.12
CA VAL A 94 0.68 13.95 6.96
C VAL A 94 1.25 14.27 8.32
N GLY A 95 2.35 13.63 8.64
CA GLY A 95 2.97 13.78 9.94
C GLY A 95 3.57 15.16 10.13
N PRO A 96 3.90 15.49 11.36
CA PRO A 96 4.48 16.79 11.69
C PRO A 96 5.85 16.99 11.10
#